data_f64969cd207dd3e903fb6bddf0883e31
#
_entry.id   f64969cd207dd3e903fb6bddf0883e31
#
_cell.length_a   1.000
_cell.length_b   1.000
_cell.length_c   1.000
_cell.angle_alpha   90.00
_cell.angle_beta   90.00
_cell.angle_gamma   90.00
#
_symmetry.space_group_name_H-M   'P 1'
#
loop_
_entity.id
_entity.type
_entity.pdbx_description
1 polymer ?
#
loop_
_entity_poly.entity_id
_entity_poly.type
_entity_poly.pdbx_seq_one_letter_code
_entity_poly.pdbx_strand_id
1 'polypeptide(L)'
;MNIKWLEMASYFVADGMLGNVSRWLRMLGYDVEYNPELSDEELLELARREHRILLTRDYELYRKAVLDGIQAFLVTSTDLKLALSSIIKSFNMSAEISPERSRCPTCNSPLRKANVEDVVSKVPRAVLERYREFWVCTNPYCGKVYWKGSHWRNIIKTLYAIEEINKS
;
A
#
# COMPACT_ATOMS: atom_id res chain seq x y z
N MET A 1 26.37 1.25 2.75
CA MET A 1 24.94 0.99 2.55
C MET A 1 24.69 0.94 1.05
N ASN A 2 24.28 -0.20 0.52
CA ASN A 2 24.31 -0.48 -0.93
C ASN A 2 23.13 0.23 -1.62
N ILE A 3 23.39 1.12 -2.58
CA ILE A 3 22.39 1.92 -3.33
C ILE A 3 21.28 1.05 -3.95
N LYS A 4 21.60 -0.22 -4.24
CA LYS A 4 20.64 -1.23 -4.77
C LYS A 4 19.46 -1.52 -3.83
N TRP A 5 19.57 -1.24 -2.53
CA TRP A 5 18.52 -1.44 -1.54
C TRP A 5 17.44 -0.34 -1.54
N LEU A 6 17.80 0.89 -1.94
CA LEU A 6 16.87 2.02 -1.98
C LEU A 6 15.88 1.94 -3.16
N GLU A 7 16.28 1.35 -4.28
CA GLU A 7 15.40 1.11 -5.45
C GLU A 7 14.50 -0.12 -5.27
N MET A 8 14.92 -1.10 -4.44
CA MET A 8 14.14 -2.34 -4.19
C MET A 8 13.02 -2.17 -3.16
N ALA A 9 13.01 -1.12 -2.36
CA ALA A 9 11.98 -0.88 -1.33
C ALA A 9 10.61 -0.42 -1.89
N SER A 10 10.32 -0.69 -3.16
CA SER A 10 9.07 -0.30 -3.82
C SER A 10 8.11 -1.47 -4.04
N TYR A 11 8.56 -2.71 -3.86
CA TYR A 11 7.81 -3.93 -4.17
C TYR A 11 7.69 -4.83 -2.95
N PHE A 12 6.47 -5.03 -2.50
CA PHE A 12 6.18 -5.84 -1.33
C PHE A 12 5.19 -6.96 -1.66
N VAL A 13 5.21 -8.00 -0.87
CA VAL A 13 4.11 -8.95 -0.73
C VAL A 13 3.75 -9.04 0.75
N ALA A 14 2.48 -9.02 1.07
CA ALA A 14 2.01 -9.03 2.45
C ALA A 14 1.18 -10.28 2.73
N ASP A 15 1.38 -10.85 3.92
CA ASP A 15 0.58 -11.98 4.39
C ASP A 15 -0.89 -11.57 4.65
N GLY A 16 -1.76 -12.57 4.81
CA GLY A 16 -3.20 -12.37 4.98
C GLY A 16 -3.61 -11.49 6.16
N MET A 17 -2.75 -11.36 7.18
CA MET A 17 -3.01 -10.53 8.36
C MET A 17 -2.77 -9.03 8.13
N LEU A 18 -2.13 -8.64 7.04
CA LEU A 18 -1.68 -7.27 6.77
C LEU A 18 -2.54 -6.51 5.74
N GLY A 19 -3.82 -6.89 5.56
CA GLY A 19 -4.70 -6.27 4.56
C GLY A 19 -4.85 -4.75 4.72
N ASN A 20 -4.97 -4.23 5.96
CA ASN A 20 -5.01 -2.79 6.20
C ASN A 20 -3.68 -2.10 5.88
N VAL A 21 -2.57 -2.69 6.29
CA VAL A 21 -1.21 -2.18 6.00
C VAL A 21 -1.01 -2.11 4.48
N SER A 22 -1.38 -3.17 3.75
CA SER A 22 -1.29 -3.23 2.29
C SER A 22 -2.06 -2.10 1.61
N ARG A 23 -3.28 -1.82 2.06
CA ARG A 23 -4.09 -0.70 1.53
C ARG A 23 -3.41 0.64 1.73
N TRP A 24 -2.83 0.88 2.90
CA TRP A 24 -2.14 2.14 3.20
C TRP A 24 -0.86 2.31 2.37
N LEU A 25 -0.05 1.27 2.25
CA LEU A 25 1.15 1.31 1.43
C LEU A 25 0.82 1.56 -0.05
N ARG A 26 -0.26 0.95 -0.58
CA ARG A 26 -0.76 1.23 -1.93
C ARG A 26 -1.19 2.68 -2.10
N MET A 27 -1.90 3.27 -1.13
CA MET A 27 -2.25 4.69 -1.16
C MET A 27 -1.01 5.59 -1.15
N LEU A 28 0.07 5.20 -0.48
CA LEU A 28 1.36 5.90 -0.51
C LEU A 28 2.15 5.69 -1.82
N GLY A 29 1.65 4.85 -2.74
CA GLY A 29 2.24 4.62 -4.06
C GLY A 29 3.11 3.37 -4.18
N TYR A 30 3.23 2.58 -3.12
CA TYR A 30 4.04 1.36 -3.13
C TYR A 30 3.28 0.18 -3.73
N ASP A 31 4.01 -0.64 -4.48
CA ASP A 31 3.47 -1.86 -5.08
C ASP A 31 3.42 -2.96 -4.02
N VAL A 32 2.22 -3.35 -3.62
CA VAL A 32 2.01 -4.36 -2.58
C VAL A 32 1.07 -5.44 -3.07
N GLU A 33 1.60 -6.62 -3.37
CA GLU A 33 0.77 -7.78 -3.62
C GLU A 33 0.16 -8.29 -2.31
N TYR A 34 -1.13 -8.54 -2.34
CA TYR A 34 -1.90 -9.00 -1.19
C TYR A 34 -3.06 -9.88 -1.67
N ASN A 35 -3.02 -11.12 -1.26
CA ASN A 35 -4.11 -12.07 -1.40
C ASN A 35 -4.18 -12.92 -0.12
N PRO A 36 -5.24 -12.81 0.70
CA PRO A 36 -5.36 -13.54 1.96
C PRO A 36 -5.52 -15.05 1.82
N GLU A 37 -5.77 -15.54 0.60
CA GLU A 37 -5.93 -16.97 0.31
C GLU A 37 -4.60 -17.69 0.00
N LEU A 38 -3.50 -16.93 -0.16
CA LEU A 38 -2.20 -17.54 -0.43
C LEU A 38 -1.66 -18.26 0.81
N SER A 39 -1.16 -19.47 0.59
CA SER A 39 -0.39 -20.22 1.58
C SER A 39 0.99 -19.58 1.80
N ASP A 40 1.66 -19.97 2.88
CA ASP A 40 3.02 -19.52 3.19
C ASP A 40 4.01 -19.86 2.07
N GLU A 41 3.88 -21.06 1.49
CA GLU A 41 4.71 -21.52 0.37
C GLU A 41 4.51 -20.64 -0.87
N GLU A 42 3.28 -20.30 -1.19
CA GLU A 42 2.94 -19.43 -2.33
C GLU A 42 3.43 -17.98 -2.10
N LEU A 43 3.35 -17.49 -0.87
CA LEU A 43 3.89 -16.18 -0.49
C LEU A 43 5.41 -16.12 -0.66
N LEU A 44 6.13 -17.15 -0.18
CA LEU A 44 7.58 -17.25 -0.33
C LEU A 44 8.00 -17.37 -1.79
N GLU A 45 7.29 -18.18 -2.57
CA GLU A 45 7.55 -18.33 -4.01
C GLU A 45 7.31 -17.03 -4.77
N LEU A 46 6.21 -16.32 -4.46
CA LEU A 46 5.91 -15.02 -5.06
C LEU A 46 6.99 -13.98 -4.70
N ALA A 47 7.40 -13.92 -3.43
CA ALA A 47 8.45 -13.02 -2.97
C ALA A 47 9.77 -13.28 -3.70
N ARG A 48 10.15 -14.56 -3.85
CA ARG A 48 11.39 -14.98 -4.54
C ARG A 48 11.33 -14.66 -6.03
N ARG A 49 10.25 -15.08 -6.71
CA ARG A 49 10.09 -14.94 -8.16
C ARG A 49 10.05 -13.48 -8.61
N GLU A 50 9.39 -12.61 -7.84
CA GLU A 50 9.20 -11.21 -8.19
C GLU A 50 10.13 -10.26 -7.42
N HIS A 51 11.08 -10.79 -6.65
CA HIS A 51 12.01 -10.02 -5.83
C HIS A 51 11.31 -9.02 -4.90
N ARG A 52 10.17 -9.44 -4.29
CA ARG A 52 9.39 -8.63 -3.36
C ARG A 52 9.87 -8.84 -1.93
N ILE A 53 9.75 -7.80 -1.13
CA ILE A 53 9.99 -7.88 0.31
C ILE A 53 8.72 -8.46 0.95
N LEU A 54 8.85 -9.56 1.68
CA LEU A 54 7.75 -10.16 2.45
C LEU A 54 7.50 -9.35 3.72
N LEU A 55 6.28 -8.84 3.86
CA LEU A 55 5.78 -8.25 5.10
C LEU A 55 4.90 -9.29 5.81
N THR A 56 5.21 -9.63 7.05
CA THR A 56 4.43 -10.60 7.81
C THR A 56 4.38 -10.27 9.30
N ARG A 57 3.33 -10.74 9.98
CA ARG A 57 3.26 -10.80 11.45
C ARG A 57 3.63 -12.18 11.99
N ASP A 58 3.70 -13.18 11.15
CA ASP A 58 4.06 -14.53 11.52
C ASP A 58 5.58 -14.64 11.64
N TYR A 59 6.05 -14.94 12.86
CA TYR A 59 7.48 -15.10 13.14
C TYR A 59 8.07 -16.33 12.44
N GLU A 60 7.33 -17.43 12.32
CA GLU A 60 7.83 -18.63 11.66
C GLU A 60 7.95 -18.44 10.15
N LEU A 61 6.97 -17.77 9.53
CA LEU A 61 7.04 -17.38 8.11
C LEU A 61 8.21 -16.41 7.86
N TYR A 62 8.39 -15.41 8.73
CA TYR A 62 9.53 -14.50 8.67
C TYR A 62 10.85 -15.26 8.74
N ARG A 63 11.00 -16.14 9.73
CA ARG A 63 12.21 -16.96 9.92
C ARG A 63 12.51 -17.83 8.72
N LYS A 64 11.50 -18.50 8.17
CA LYS A 64 11.61 -19.34 6.96
C LYS A 64 12.07 -18.50 5.76
N ALA A 65 11.47 -17.33 5.54
CA ALA A 65 11.88 -16.42 4.47
C ALA A 65 13.35 -16.03 4.56
N VAL A 66 13.82 -15.65 5.76
CA VAL A 66 15.22 -15.25 5.99
C VAL A 66 16.18 -16.41 5.74
N LEU A 67 15.86 -17.63 6.20
CA LEU A 67 16.66 -18.83 5.97
C LEU A 67 16.74 -19.17 4.47
N ASP A 68 15.67 -18.90 3.72
CA ASP A 68 15.60 -19.11 2.28
C ASP A 68 16.23 -17.97 1.45
N GLY A 69 16.84 -16.98 2.12
CA GLY A 69 17.47 -15.83 1.47
C GLY A 69 16.48 -14.82 0.89
N ILE A 70 15.20 -14.88 1.29
CA ILE A 70 14.15 -13.94 0.88
C ILE A 70 14.18 -12.74 1.83
N GLN A 71 14.14 -11.54 1.27
CA GLN A 71 13.97 -10.33 2.09
C GLN A 71 12.62 -10.36 2.78
N ALA A 72 12.61 -10.19 4.10
CA ALA A 72 11.39 -10.17 4.88
C ALA A 72 11.47 -9.12 6.01
N PHE A 73 10.31 -8.62 6.41
CA PHE A 73 10.16 -7.71 7.54
C PHE A 73 9.06 -8.20 8.47
N LEU A 74 9.40 -8.37 9.74
CA LEU A 74 8.45 -8.77 10.78
C LEU A 74 7.72 -7.54 11.33
N VAL A 75 6.42 -7.45 11.07
CA VAL A 75 5.55 -6.38 11.55
C VAL A 75 5.04 -6.74 12.95
N THR A 76 5.70 -6.28 13.99
CA THR A 76 5.42 -6.68 15.39
C THR A 76 4.18 -6.01 15.98
N SER A 77 3.82 -4.81 15.51
CA SER A 77 2.67 -4.06 16.07
C SER A 77 1.35 -4.44 15.41
N THR A 78 0.30 -4.56 16.21
CA THR A 78 -1.09 -4.67 15.75
C THR A 78 -1.73 -3.29 15.51
N ASP A 79 -1.19 -2.24 16.13
CA ASP A 79 -1.61 -0.86 15.83
C ASP A 79 -1.15 -0.45 14.42
N LEU A 80 -2.09 0.04 13.62
CA LEU A 80 -1.84 0.39 12.22
C LEU A 80 -0.78 1.49 12.07
N LYS A 81 -0.80 2.52 12.90
CA LYS A 81 0.12 3.66 12.79
C LYS A 81 1.54 3.23 13.17
N LEU A 82 1.69 2.44 14.23
CA LEU A 82 2.98 1.89 14.63
C LEU A 82 3.53 0.91 13.60
N ALA A 83 2.68 0.05 13.02
CA ALA A 83 3.06 -0.86 11.94
C ALA A 83 3.56 -0.10 10.71
N LEU A 84 2.80 0.90 10.24
CA LEU A 84 3.20 1.74 9.11
C LEU A 84 4.47 2.55 9.41
N SER A 85 4.56 3.14 10.61
CA SER A 85 5.76 3.86 11.07
C SER A 85 7.00 2.99 11.00
N SER A 86 6.93 1.75 11.52
CA SER A 86 8.07 0.82 11.52
C SER A 86 8.51 0.46 10.10
N ILE A 87 7.57 0.19 9.19
CA ILE A 87 7.86 -0.12 7.78
C ILE A 87 8.49 1.10 7.08
N ILE A 88 7.86 2.27 7.21
CA ILE A 88 8.33 3.52 6.60
C ILE A 88 9.75 3.85 7.05
N LYS A 89 10.04 3.75 8.35
CA LYS A 89 11.39 3.95 8.89
C LYS A 89 12.39 2.93 8.36
N SER A 90 12.04 1.65 8.40
CA SER A 90 12.98 0.56 8.05
C SER A 90 13.41 0.58 6.59
N PHE A 91 12.53 1.04 5.71
CA PHE A 91 12.80 1.11 4.27
C PHE A 91 13.06 2.53 3.74
N ASN A 92 13.18 3.52 4.64
CA ASN A 92 13.36 4.93 4.30
C ASN A 92 12.35 5.44 3.26
N MET A 93 11.08 5.07 3.48
CA MET A 93 9.98 5.36 2.57
C MET A 93 9.40 6.76 2.81
N SER A 94 8.82 7.36 1.78
CA SER A 94 8.03 8.58 1.92
C SER A 94 6.64 8.26 2.48
N ALA A 95 6.21 9.01 3.50
CA ALA A 95 4.84 8.99 4.01
C ALA A 95 3.93 10.00 3.29
N GLU A 96 4.42 10.67 2.26
CA GLU A 96 3.66 11.65 1.49
C GLU A 96 2.70 10.97 0.52
N ILE A 97 1.42 11.37 0.57
CA ILE A 97 0.39 10.85 -0.35
C ILE A 97 0.14 11.82 -1.50
N SER A 98 0.18 11.29 -2.72
CA SER A 98 -0.22 11.98 -3.95
C SER A 98 -1.07 11.02 -4.80
N PRO A 99 -2.29 11.40 -5.20
CA PRO A 99 -3.13 10.52 -6.02
C PRO A 99 -2.47 10.10 -7.34
N GLU A 100 -1.58 10.93 -7.88
CA GLU A 100 -0.84 10.65 -9.13
C GLU A 100 0.17 9.51 -8.96
N ARG A 101 0.70 9.34 -7.75
CA ARG A 101 1.63 8.24 -7.40
C ARG A 101 0.91 7.08 -6.73
N SER A 102 -0.30 7.33 -6.18
CA SER A 102 -1.06 6.31 -5.46
C SER A 102 -1.45 5.14 -6.37
N ARG A 103 -1.51 3.98 -5.76
CA ARG A 103 -2.07 2.77 -6.37
C ARG A 103 -3.46 2.50 -5.79
N CYS A 104 -4.27 1.77 -6.54
CA CYS A 104 -5.60 1.38 -6.10
C CYS A 104 -5.52 0.57 -4.80
N PRO A 105 -6.11 1.02 -3.67
CA PRO A 105 -6.07 0.28 -2.40
C PRO A 105 -6.69 -1.12 -2.50
N THR A 106 -7.58 -1.32 -3.48
CA THR A 106 -8.30 -2.59 -3.66
C THR A 106 -7.51 -3.60 -4.46
N CYS A 107 -6.93 -3.22 -5.62
CA CYS A 107 -6.35 -4.17 -6.56
C CYS A 107 -4.89 -3.88 -6.93
N ASN A 108 -4.24 -2.92 -6.26
CA ASN A 108 -2.85 -2.56 -6.47
C ASN A 108 -2.50 -1.93 -7.84
N SER A 109 -3.44 -1.80 -8.77
CA SER A 109 -3.17 -1.19 -10.08
C SER A 109 -2.94 0.33 -9.96
N PRO A 110 -2.18 0.96 -10.86
CA PRO A 110 -2.02 2.41 -10.90
C PRO A 110 -3.34 3.15 -11.00
N LEU A 111 -3.36 4.39 -10.54
CA LEU A 111 -4.47 5.32 -10.75
C LEU A 111 -4.14 6.26 -11.92
N ARG A 112 -5.16 6.67 -12.66
CA ARG A 112 -5.06 7.76 -13.64
C ARG A 112 -6.01 8.89 -13.29
N LYS A 113 -5.63 10.13 -13.57
CA LYS A 113 -6.54 11.27 -13.50
C LYS A 113 -7.69 11.07 -14.50
N ALA A 114 -8.90 11.45 -14.09
CA ALA A 114 -10.11 11.28 -14.89
C ALA A 114 -10.92 12.58 -14.91
N ASN A 115 -11.61 12.85 -16.02
CA ASN A 115 -12.54 13.94 -16.14
C ASN A 115 -13.92 13.55 -15.58
N VAL A 116 -14.80 14.56 -15.40
CA VAL A 116 -16.15 14.33 -14.88
C VAL A 116 -16.94 13.38 -15.79
N GLU A 117 -16.78 13.50 -17.11
CA GLU A 117 -17.43 12.67 -18.12
C GLU A 117 -17.06 11.18 -17.97
N ASP A 118 -15.82 10.88 -17.59
CA ASP A 118 -15.33 9.51 -17.36
C ASP A 118 -15.97 8.83 -16.15
N VAL A 119 -16.48 9.61 -15.21
CA VAL A 119 -16.92 9.12 -13.89
C VAL A 119 -18.40 9.37 -13.60
N VAL A 120 -19.12 10.10 -14.45
CA VAL A 120 -20.50 10.55 -14.23
C VAL A 120 -21.47 9.39 -13.91
N SER A 121 -21.27 8.22 -14.51
CA SER A 121 -22.09 7.03 -14.27
C SER A 121 -21.67 6.21 -13.04
N LYS A 122 -20.52 6.53 -12.43
CA LYS A 122 -19.90 5.75 -11.35
C LYS A 122 -19.88 6.48 -10.01
N VAL A 123 -20.20 7.77 -10.00
CA VAL A 123 -20.08 8.63 -8.81
C VAL A 123 -21.43 9.29 -8.53
N PRO A 124 -21.88 9.36 -7.27
CA PRO A 124 -23.13 10.03 -6.91
C PRO A 124 -23.15 11.50 -7.34
N ARG A 125 -24.31 11.98 -7.78
CA ARG A 125 -24.47 13.36 -8.27
C ARG A 125 -23.97 14.42 -7.27
N ALA A 126 -24.28 14.26 -5.99
CA ALA A 126 -23.83 15.16 -4.92
C ALA A 126 -22.29 15.26 -4.81
N VAL A 127 -21.56 14.21 -5.19
CA VAL A 127 -20.08 14.20 -5.24
C VAL A 127 -19.62 14.97 -6.47
N LEU A 128 -20.25 14.76 -7.64
CA LEU A 128 -19.94 15.47 -8.88
C LEU A 128 -20.19 16.98 -8.77
N GLU A 129 -21.20 17.38 -8.01
CA GLU A 129 -21.51 18.81 -7.75
C GLU A 129 -20.45 19.46 -6.85
N ARG A 130 -19.79 18.68 -5.97
CA ARG A 130 -18.87 19.19 -4.95
C ARG A 130 -17.40 19.08 -5.33
N TYR A 131 -17.01 18.04 -6.12
CA TYR A 131 -15.62 17.75 -6.46
C TYR A 131 -15.42 17.78 -7.97
N ARG A 132 -14.23 18.19 -8.41
CA ARG A 132 -13.87 18.34 -9.83
C ARG A 132 -12.68 17.46 -10.24
N GLU A 133 -11.95 16.93 -9.29
CA GLU A 133 -10.80 16.06 -9.54
C GLU A 133 -11.10 14.65 -9.10
N PHE A 134 -10.90 13.73 -10.02
CA PHE A 134 -11.12 12.30 -9.84
C PHE A 134 -9.93 11.50 -10.33
N TRP A 135 -9.73 10.34 -9.73
CA TRP A 135 -8.76 9.35 -10.16
C TRP A 135 -9.46 8.01 -10.31
N VAL A 136 -9.14 7.29 -11.38
CA VAL A 136 -9.76 6.00 -11.72
C VAL A 136 -8.69 4.91 -11.72
N CYS A 137 -9.03 3.76 -11.16
CA CYS A 137 -8.20 2.58 -11.26
C CYS A 137 -8.05 2.15 -12.72
N THR A 138 -6.82 1.93 -13.16
CA THR A 138 -6.51 1.53 -14.54
C THR A 138 -6.91 0.09 -14.87
N ASN A 139 -7.15 -0.75 -13.84
CA ASN A 139 -7.65 -2.10 -14.04
C ASN A 139 -9.15 -2.05 -14.43
N PRO A 140 -9.52 -2.49 -15.65
CA PRO A 140 -10.90 -2.42 -16.15
C PRO A 140 -11.87 -3.26 -15.32
N TYR A 141 -11.40 -4.35 -14.69
CA TYR A 141 -12.21 -5.20 -13.82
C TYR A 141 -12.46 -4.59 -12.44
N CYS A 142 -11.64 -3.62 -12.02
CA CYS A 142 -11.80 -2.88 -10.77
C CYS A 142 -12.54 -1.57 -10.98
N GLY A 143 -12.04 -0.69 -11.83
CA GLY A 143 -12.65 0.56 -12.27
C GLY A 143 -13.05 1.53 -11.16
N LYS A 144 -12.56 1.36 -9.93
CA LYS A 144 -12.93 2.20 -8.78
C LYS A 144 -12.49 3.65 -8.98
N VAL A 145 -13.35 4.57 -8.52
CA VAL A 145 -13.15 6.01 -8.61
C VAL A 145 -12.81 6.58 -7.24
N TYR A 146 -11.86 7.51 -7.20
CA TYR A 146 -11.36 8.17 -5.99
C TYR A 146 -11.40 9.68 -6.15
N TRP A 147 -11.61 10.40 -5.03
CA TRP A 147 -11.60 11.87 -4.96
C TRP A 147 -11.15 12.33 -3.58
N LYS A 148 -10.74 13.60 -3.44
CA LYS A 148 -10.27 14.19 -2.17
C LYS A 148 -11.45 14.61 -1.27
N GLY A 149 -12.24 13.63 -0.80
CA GLY A 149 -13.40 13.83 0.08
C GLY A 149 -13.08 13.75 1.57
N SER A 150 -14.09 13.39 2.39
CA SER A 150 -13.93 13.24 3.84
C SER A 150 -12.90 12.18 4.24
N HIS A 151 -12.87 11.05 3.51
CA HIS A 151 -11.87 10.00 3.73
C HIS A 151 -10.45 10.51 3.50
N TRP A 152 -10.24 11.35 2.50
CA TRP A 152 -8.93 11.96 2.24
C TRP A 152 -8.42 12.76 3.44
N ARG A 153 -9.27 13.58 4.07
CA ARG A 153 -8.90 14.34 5.27
C ARG A 153 -8.47 13.43 6.43
N ASN A 154 -9.14 12.30 6.60
CA ASN A 154 -8.79 11.32 7.63
C ASN A 154 -7.46 10.62 7.31
N ILE A 155 -7.19 10.32 6.04
CA ILE A 155 -5.90 9.77 5.59
C ILE A 155 -4.78 10.75 5.94
N ILE A 156 -4.91 12.02 5.57
CA ILE A 156 -3.92 13.07 5.88
C ILE A 156 -3.66 13.17 7.40
N LYS A 157 -4.70 13.18 8.23
CA LYS A 157 -4.55 13.21 9.70
C LYS A 157 -3.76 11.99 10.23
N THR A 158 -4.01 10.82 9.65
CA THR A 158 -3.29 9.60 10.07
C THR A 158 -1.83 9.66 9.66
N LEU A 159 -1.51 10.18 8.46
CA LEU A 159 -0.13 10.33 8.01
C LEU A 159 0.64 11.33 8.87
N TYR A 160 0.06 12.46 9.24
CA TYR A 160 0.68 13.39 10.20
C TYR A 160 0.98 12.70 11.55
N ALA A 161 0.07 11.88 12.05
CA ALA A 161 0.32 11.15 13.29
C ALA A 161 1.47 10.13 13.15
N ILE A 162 1.63 9.50 11.99
CA ILE A 162 2.76 8.62 11.69
C ILE A 162 4.07 9.39 11.61
N GLU A 163 4.07 10.57 10.98
CA GLU A 163 5.25 11.44 10.93
C GLU A 163 5.72 11.88 12.32
N GLU A 164 4.79 12.22 13.23
CA GLU A 164 5.13 12.57 14.61
C GLU A 164 5.73 11.37 15.38
N ILE A 165 5.18 10.17 15.19
CA ILE A 165 5.78 8.94 15.74
C ILE A 165 7.20 8.74 15.18
N ASN A 166 7.44 9.10 13.91
CA ASN A 166 8.73 8.94 13.28
C ASN A 166 9.79 9.94 13.75
N LYS A 167 9.39 11.08 14.29
CA LYS A 167 10.30 12.10 14.85
C LYS A 167 10.69 11.83 16.29
N SER A 168 9.92 11.00 17.02
CA SER A 168 10.14 10.61 18.41
C SER A 168 11.16 9.48 18.53
#